data_e793d2fa1861f414e50087a371629578
#
_entry.id   e793d2fa1861f414e50087a371629578
#
_cell.length_a   1.000
_cell.length_b   1.000
_cell.length_c   1.000
_cell.angle_alpha   90.00
_cell.angle_beta   90.00
_cell.angle_gamma   90.00
#
_symmetry.space_group_name_H-M   'P 1'
#
loop_
_entity.id
_entity.type
_entity.pdbx_description
1 polymer ?
#
loop_
_entity_poly.entity_id
_entity_poly.type
_entity_poly.pdbx_seq_one_letter_code
_entity_poly.pdbx_strand_id
1 'polypeptide(L)' 'MARTDAEKAQDYTAMGHSVELINAVIAGSQMADQDATERQACVDRNVEHLELMKAKTDWGSEDMTATTNAIAAGKGYTAS' A
#
# COMPACT_ATOMS: atom_id res chain seq x y z
N MET A 1 -6.31 9.80 -20.42
CA MET A 1 -7.76 9.60 -20.24
C MET A 1 -8.05 9.27 -18.79
N ALA A 2 -9.06 9.90 -18.21
CA ALA A 2 -9.45 9.60 -16.82
C ALA A 2 -10.07 8.19 -16.72
N ARG A 3 -9.81 7.52 -15.61
CA ARG A 3 -10.39 6.21 -15.35
C ARG A 3 -11.90 6.33 -15.13
N THR A 4 -12.63 5.26 -15.46
CA THR A 4 -14.05 5.18 -15.14
C THR A 4 -14.24 5.02 -13.63
N ASP A 5 -15.47 5.23 -13.14
CA ASP A 5 -15.78 5.01 -11.72
C ASP A 5 -15.51 3.57 -11.31
N ALA A 6 -15.81 2.60 -12.19
CA ALA A 6 -15.54 1.18 -11.92
C ALA A 6 -14.04 0.92 -11.81
N GLU A 7 -13.23 1.51 -12.69
CA GLU A 7 -11.78 1.37 -12.65
C GLU A 7 -11.20 1.99 -11.37
N LYS A 8 -11.69 3.17 -10.99
CA LYS A 8 -11.26 3.81 -9.74
C LYS A 8 -11.62 2.96 -8.52
N ALA A 9 -12.80 2.36 -8.51
CA ALA A 9 -13.22 1.49 -7.42
C ALA A 9 -12.33 0.25 -7.29
N GLN A 10 -11.95 -0.35 -8.43
CA GLN A 10 -11.03 -1.49 -8.44
C GLN A 10 -9.66 -1.09 -7.93
N ASP A 11 -9.16 0.05 -8.39
CA ASP A 11 -7.85 0.56 -7.95
C ASP A 11 -7.85 0.89 -6.46
N TYR A 12 -8.93 1.46 -5.96
CA TYR A 12 -9.06 1.77 -4.53
C TYR A 12 -9.08 0.48 -3.69
N THR A 13 -9.77 -0.56 -4.16
CA THR A 13 -9.79 -1.87 -3.49
C THR A 13 -8.38 -2.47 -3.46
N ALA A 14 -7.65 -2.41 -4.58
CA ALA A 14 -6.28 -2.91 -4.65
C ALA A 14 -5.35 -2.14 -3.69
N MET A 15 -5.55 -0.82 -3.56
CA MET A 15 -4.81 -0.01 -2.58
C MET A 15 -5.09 -0.47 -1.16
N GLY A 16 -6.35 -0.81 -0.85
CA GLY A 16 -6.72 -1.34 0.46
C GLY A 16 -5.97 -2.63 0.79
N HIS A 17 -5.81 -3.51 -0.19
CA HIS A 17 -5.02 -4.75 -0.01
C HIS A 17 -3.55 -4.43 0.28
N SER A 18 -2.97 -3.45 -0.42
CA SER A 18 -1.60 -3.02 -0.16
C SER A 18 -1.44 -2.42 1.23
N VAL A 19 -2.41 -1.61 1.68
CA VAL A 19 -2.43 -1.06 3.05
C VAL A 19 -2.42 -2.19 4.08
N GLU A 20 -3.31 -3.17 3.92
CA GLU A 20 -3.40 -4.31 4.83
C GLU A 20 -2.10 -5.10 4.86
N LEU A 21 -1.51 -5.35 3.69
CA LEU A 21 -0.28 -6.13 3.60
C LEU A 21 0.89 -5.42 4.26
N ILE A 22 1.07 -4.12 4.02
CA ILE A 22 2.12 -3.33 4.67
C ILE A 22 1.97 -3.41 6.18
N ASN A 23 0.77 -3.15 6.69
CA ASN A 23 0.52 -3.15 8.13
C ASN A 23 0.74 -4.54 8.74
N ALA A 24 0.33 -5.60 8.03
CA ALA A 24 0.47 -6.97 8.52
C ALA A 24 1.93 -7.43 8.55
N VAL A 25 2.72 -7.07 7.52
CA VAL A 25 4.15 -7.41 7.50
C VAL A 25 4.88 -6.69 8.64
N ILE A 26 4.59 -5.41 8.83
CA ILE A 26 5.22 -4.61 9.92
C ILE A 26 4.83 -5.20 11.29
N ALA A 27 3.58 -5.62 11.45
CA ALA A 27 3.09 -6.19 12.70
C ALA A 27 3.58 -7.62 12.95
N GLY A 28 4.17 -8.28 11.95
CA GLY A 28 4.66 -9.65 12.08
C GLY A 28 3.59 -10.72 11.88
N SER A 29 2.41 -10.35 11.36
CA SER A 29 1.32 -11.29 11.12
C SER A 29 1.31 -11.85 9.69
N GLN A 30 2.12 -11.31 8.80
CA GLN A 30 2.32 -11.80 7.44
C GLN A 30 3.81 -11.95 7.17
N MET A 31 4.17 -12.97 6.40
CA MET A 31 5.55 -13.23 5.98
C MET A 31 6.52 -13.41 7.17
N ALA A 32 6.01 -13.81 8.32
CA ALA A 32 6.84 -13.97 9.52
C ALA A 32 7.93 -15.04 9.35
N ASP A 33 7.70 -16.00 8.46
CA ASP A 33 8.64 -17.08 8.14
C ASP A 33 9.60 -16.72 7.00
N GLN A 34 9.45 -15.54 6.42
CA GLN A 34 10.34 -15.06 5.35
C GLN A 34 11.51 -14.28 5.96
N ASP A 35 12.62 -14.19 5.23
CA ASP A 35 13.76 -13.43 5.70
C ASP A 35 13.54 -11.91 5.60
N ALA A 36 14.46 -11.15 6.18
CA ALA A 36 14.36 -9.69 6.21
C ALA A 36 14.33 -9.08 4.80
N THR A 37 15.11 -9.64 3.86
CA THR A 37 15.15 -9.15 2.48
C THR A 37 13.79 -9.28 1.82
N GLU A 38 13.13 -10.43 1.99
CA GLU A 38 11.81 -10.68 1.41
C GLU A 38 10.75 -9.78 2.02
N ARG A 39 10.76 -9.61 3.35
CA ARG A 39 9.81 -8.73 4.04
C ARG A 39 9.99 -7.28 3.62
N GLN A 40 11.23 -6.82 3.53
CA GLN A 40 11.51 -5.45 3.10
C GLN A 40 11.05 -5.22 1.66
N ALA A 41 11.33 -6.16 0.76
CA ALA A 41 10.92 -6.04 -0.64
C ALA A 41 9.40 -5.99 -0.77
N CYS A 42 8.68 -6.77 0.02
CA CYS A 42 7.21 -6.77 0.01
C CYS A 42 6.66 -5.39 0.42
N VAL A 43 7.17 -4.84 1.53
CA VAL A 43 6.75 -3.52 2.00
C VAL A 43 7.08 -2.46 0.96
N ASP A 44 8.30 -2.47 0.43
CA ASP A 44 8.74 -1.45 -0.53
C ASP A 44 7.89 -1.46 -1.80
N ARG A 45 7.56 -2.64 -2.34
CA ARG A 45 6.71 -2.75 -3.54
C ARG A 45 5.31 -2.20 -3.29
N ASN A 46 4.76 -2.47 -2.13
CA ASN A 46 3.41 -2.02 -1.80
C ASN A 46 3.38 -0.53 -1.50
N VAL A 47 4.41 0.01 -0.87
CA VAL A 47 4.56 1.47 -0.70
C VAL A 47 4.60 2.15 -2.06
N GLU A 48 5.41 1.65 -2.99
CA GLU A 48 5.49 2.21 -4.34
C GLU A 48 4.14 2.19 -5.04
N HIS A 49 3.41 1.07 -4.95
CA HIS A 49 2.07 0.96 -5.52
C HIS A 49 1.14 2.05 -4.96
N LEU A 50 1.14 2.24 -3.64
CA LEU A 50 0.30 3.24 -3.00
C LEU A 50 0.69 4.67 -3.41
N GLU A 51 1.99 4.94 -3.51
CA GLU A 51 2.46 6.26 -3.92
C GLU A 51 2.05 6.58 -5.36
N LEU A 52 2.21 5.63 -6.27
CA LEU A 52 1.82 5.79 -7.67
C LEU A 52 0.30 6.02 -7.80
N MET A 53 -0.49 5.25 -7.07
CA MET A 53 -1.94 5.38 -7.09
C MET A 53 -2.42 6.69 -6.47
N LYS A 54 -1.86 7.06 -5.31
CA LYS A 54 -2.23 8.30 -4.62
C LYS A 54 -1.91 9.52 -5.45
N ALA A 55 -0.87 9.47 -6.28
CA ALA A 55 -0.45 10.58 -7.13
C ALA A 55 -1.40 10.86 -8.29
N LYS A 56 -2.31 9.93 -8.62
CA LYS A 56 -3.28 10.14 -9.69
C LYS A 56 -4.24 11.27 -9.31
N THR A 57 -4.65 12.06 -10.29
CA THR A 57 -5.40 13.30 -10.07
C THR A 57 -6.91 13.16 -10.30
N ASP A 58 -7.36 11.98 -10.69
CA ASP A 58 -8.77 11.74 -11.03
C ASP A 58 -9.59 11.11 -9.89
N TRP A 59 -9.02 11.03 -8.68
CA TRP A 59 -9.77 10.57 -7.50
C TRP A 59 -10.88 11.56 -7.14
N GLY A 60 -11.97 11.04 -6.60
CA GLY A 60 -13.09 11.83 -6.09
C GLY A 60 -12.99 12.02 -4.58
N SER A 61 -13.99 11.52 -3.86
CA SER A 61 -14.09 11.68 -2.41
C SER A 61 -13.51 10.51 -1.61
N GLU A 62 -12.74 9.62 -2.23
CA GLU A 62 -12.13 8.48 -1.58
C GLU A 62 -11.24 8.92 -0.42
N ASP A 63 -11.39 8.25 0.73
CA ASP A 63 -10.59 8.55 1.91
C ASP A 63 -9.19 7.95 1.74
N MET A 64 -8.18 8.82 1.73
CA MET A 64 -6.78 8.42 1.56
C MET A 64 -6.01 8.35 2.88
N THR A 65 -6.69 8.46 4.02
CA THR A 65 -6.05 8.45 5.33
C THR A 65 -5.27 7.17 5.58
N ALA A 66 -5.90 6.01 5.36
CA ALA A 66 -5.24 4.72 5.56
C ALA A 66 -4.06 4.54 4.60
N THR A 67 -4.21 4.97 3.35
CA THR A 67 -3.15 4.93 2.36
C THR A 67 -1.96 5.80 2.79
N THR A 68 -2.23 7.04 3.21
CA THR A 68 -1.19 7.96 3.68
C THR A 68 -0.44 7.39 4.88
N ASN A 69 -1.17 6.83 5.84
CA ASN A 69 -0.57 6.23 7.04
C ASN A 69 0.27 5.01 6.69
N ALA A 70 -0.20 4.16 5.78
CA ALA A 70 0.55 2.96 5.36
C ALA A 70 1.84 3.33 4.62
N ILE A 71 1.79 4.35 3.76
CA ILE A 71 2.99 4.85 3.08
C ILE A 71 4.03 5.30 4.11
N ALA A 72 3.61 6.10 5.10
CA ALA A 72 4.51 6.59 6.14
C ALA A 72 5.10 5.43 6.96
N ALA A 73 4.26 4.49 7.37
CA ALA A 73 4.70 3.32 8.13
C ALA A 73 5.68 2.46 7.33
N GLY A 74 5.38 2.24 6.04
CA GLY A 74 6.24 1.45 5.17
C GLY A 74 7.59 2.11 4.92
N LYS A 75 7.61 3.42 4.73
CA LYS A 75 8.87 4.16 4.55
C LYS A 75 9.74 4.14 5.80
N GLY A 76 9.12 4.07 6.98
CA GLY A 76 9.85 3.96 8.24
C GLY A 76 10.27 2.55 8.61
N TYR A 77 9.82 1.55 7.87
CA TYR A 77 10.07 0.15 8.19
C TYR A 77 11.46 -0.28 7.70
N THR A 78 12.21 -0.89 8.60
CA THR A 78 13.48 -1.55 8.26
C THR A 78 13.39 -2.98 8.83
N ALA A 79 13.37 -3.96 7.95
CA ALA A 79 13.28 -5.36 8.35
C ALA A 79 14.58 -5.81 9.02
N SER A 80 14.43 -6.67 10.02
CA SER A 80 15.58 -7.18 10.78
C SER A 80 15.54 -8.71 10.86
#